data_9a26a434e35c856c44cff99540eabc96
#
_entry.id   9a26a434e35c856c44cff99540eabc96
#
_cell.length_a   1.000
_cell.length_b   1.000
_cell.length_c   1.000
_cell.angle_alpha   90.00
_cell.angle_beta   90.00
_cell.angle_gamma   90.00
#
_symmetry.space_group_name_H-M   'P 1'
#
loop_
_entity.id
_entity.type
_entity.pdbx_description
1 polymer ?
#
loop_
_entity_poly.entity_id
_entity_poly.type
_entity_poly.pdbx_seq_one_letter_code
_entity_poly.pdbx_strand_id
1 'polypeptide(L)'
;MQHRKRQITLKQRMGLCLAAFFAAFAMQLTLNGYQSRAVQAVQDAQMGCFNAISRFQGGVESSISVLENYRWENSEPEEIIDRLQSASSTCNAWLWRIGTSLNSLESVSDEQWVLYSAVDTVYQTYTGLLDELENDLLSGNDAAASQLYYAKVVPCGDYLSQYTLQLLETAIQDSQTTYTTISALNERITMLQTVVVALCVALGCVTGLMVMRLLTPVQQMIAASRAIGKSEFDTPDIPLPKQPEIGQLAESFNIMKHSMAQQVT
;
A
#
# COMPACT_ATOMS: atom_id res chain seq x y z
N MET A 1 -1.48 44.83 37.29
CA MET A 1 -1.97 44.31 36.01
C MET A 1 -2.46 42.89 36.20
N GLN A 2 -3.76 42.69 36.42
CA GLN A 2 -4.38 41.36 36.56
C GLN A 2 -4.60 40.77 35.18
N HIS A 3 -3.90 39.70 34.84
CA HIS A 3 -4.17 38.91 33.67
C HIS A 3 -5.56 38.27 33.79
N ARG A 4 -6.54 38.87 33.13
CA ARG A 4 -7.89 38.33 32.93
C ARG A 4 -7.73 37.05 32.07
N LYS A 5 -7.62 35.88 32.72
CA LYS A 5 -7.69 34.60 32.03
C LYS A 5 -9.02 34.55 31.27
N ARG A 6 -8.98 34.68 29.94
CA ARG A 6 -10.13 34.44 29.06
C ARG A 6 -10.64 33.04 29.36
N GLN A 7 -11.74 32.95 30.08
CA GLN A 7 -12.44 31.68 30.28
C GLN A 7 -13.01 31.27 28.93
N ILE A 8 -12.43 30.20 28.34
CA ILE A 8 -12.92 29.62 27.10
C ILE A 8 -14.33 29.12 27.38
N THR A 9 -15.30 29.60 26.61
CA THR A 9 -16.71 29.20 26.74
C THR A 9 -16.86 27.71 26.47
N LEU A 10 -17.88 27.08 27.09
CA LEU A 10 -18.16 25.66 26.92
C LEU A 10 -18.29 25.26 25.43
N LYS A 11 -18.95 26.11 24.64
CA LYS A 11 -19.12 25.94 23.19
C LYS A 11 -17.77 25.88 22.45
N GLN A 12 -16.80 26.72 22.87
CA GLN A 12 -15.45 26.71 22.30
C GLN A 12 -14.66 25.46 22.70
N ARG A 13 -14.82 24.96 23.94
CA ARG A 13 -14.16 23.72 24.38
C ARG A 13 -14.70 22.50 23.63
N MET A 14 -16.01 22.39 23.47
CA MET A 14 -16.63 21.33 22.68
C MET A 14 -16.21 21.40 21.22
N GLY A 15 -16.22 22.58 20.62
CA GLY A 15 -15.79 22.78 19.25
C GLY A 15 -14.32 22.37 19.02
N LEU A 16 -13.41 22.73 19.94
CA LEU A 16 -12.00 22.32 19.90
C LEU A 16 -11.81 20.82 20.01
N CYS A 17 -12.50 20.14 20.92
CA CYS A 17 -12.42 18.69 21.06
C CYS A 17 -12.94 17.98 19.81
N LEU A 18 -14.05 18.46 19.25
CA LEU A 18 -14.65 17.88 18.03
C LEU A 18 -13.75 18.10 16.81
N ALA A 19 -13.17 19.30 16.68
CA ALA A 19 -12.21 19.60 15.62
C ALA A 19 -10.94 18.75 15.74
N ALA A 20 -10.40 18.54 16.94
CA ALA A 20 -9.26 17.69 17.19
C ALA A 20 -9.55 16.21 16.85
N PHE A 21 -10.75 15.72 17.18
CA PHE A 21 -11.19 14.38 16.82
C PHE A 21 -11.27 14.19 15.31
N PHE A 22 -11.92 15.10 14.59
CA PHE A 22 -12.01 15.02 13.13
C PHE A 22 -10.66 15.17 12.44
N ALA A 23 -9.77 16.02 12.95
CA ALA A 23 -8.42 16.17 12.42
C ALA A 23 -7.60 14.88 12.60
N ALA A 24 -7.65 14.25 13.77
CA ALA A 24 -6.97 12.97 14.04
C ALA A 24 -7.54 11.84 13.18
N PHE A 25 -8.86 11.79 13.00
CA PHE A 25 -9.51 10.79 12.16
C PHE A 25 -9.16 10.96 10.67
N ALA A 26 -9.15 12.21 10.17
CA ALA A 26 -8.73 12.51 8.81
C ALA A 26 -7.25 12.13 8.58
N MET A 27 -6.38 12.44 9.54
CA MET A 27 -4.96 12.07 9.49
C MET A 27 -4.78 10.53 9.46
N GLN A 28 -5.58 9.80 10.23
CA GLN A 28 -5.58 8.32 10.22
C GLN A 28 -5.96 7.76 8.86
N LEU A 29 -7.02 8.27 8.23
CA LEU A 29 -7.46 7.83 6.90
C LEU A 29 -6.42 8.10 5.82
N THR A 30 -5.78 9.28 5.85
CA THR A 30 -4.74 9.64 4.88
C THR A 30 -3.49 8.78 5.04
N LEU A 31 -3.08 8.50 6.27
CA LEU A 31 -1.91 7.66 6.57
C LEU A 31 -2.14 6.22 6.10
N ASN A 32 -3.31 5.63 6.37
CA ASN A 32 -3.69 4.30 5.90
C ASN A 32 -3.70 4.22 4.37
N GLY A 33 -4.26 5.21 3.70
CA GLY A 33 -4.31 5.25 2.24
C GLY A 33 -2.93 5.36 1.60
N TYR A 34 -2.04 6.17 2.19
CA TYR A 34 -0.66 6.32 1.72
C TYR A 34 0.14 5.02 1.89
N GLN A 35 0.06 4.40 3.08
CA GLN A 35 0.76 3.15 3.40
C GLN A 35 0.34 2.01 2.47
N SER A 36 -0.97 1.82 2.25
CA SER A 36 -1.49 0.77 1.37
C SER A 36 -0.99 0.94 -0.06
N ARG A 37 -1.00 2.17 -0.59
CA ARG A 37 -0.51 2.47 -1.95
C ARG A 37 0.99 2.24 -2.10
N ALA A 38 1.78 2.66 -1.12
CA ALA A 38 3.23 2.49 -1.15
C ALA A 38 3.62 1.01 -1.14
N VAL A 39 3.00 0.19 -0.29
CA VAL A 39 3.22 -1.25 -0.24
C VAL A 39 2.81 -1.92 -1.54
N GLN A 40 1.63 -1.60 -2.09
CA GLN A 40 1.17 -2.13 -3.36
C GLN A 40 2.10 -1.79 -4.53
N ALA A 41 2.56 -0.54 -4.62
CA ALA A 41 3.46 -0.12 -5.68
C ALA A 41 4.78 -0.91 -5.69
N VAL A 42 5.36 -1.18 -4.51
CA VAL A 42 6.58 -2.00 -4.38
C VAL A 42 6.30 -3.45 -4.77
N GLN A 43 5.18 -4.02 -4.32
CA GLN A 43 4.78 -5.38 -4.68
C GLN A 43 4.58 -5.54 -6.19
N ASP A 44 3.87 -4.61 -6.82
CA ASP A 44 3.60 -4.64 -8.26
C ASP A 44 4.89 -4.52 -9.08
N ALA A 45 5.84 -3.66 -8.65
CA ALA A 45 7.12 -3.51 -9.31
C ALA A 45 8.00 -4.78 -9.20
N GLN A 46 8.07 -5.38 -8.01
CA GLN A 46 8.81 -6.64 -7.79
C GLN A 46 8.20 -7.81 -8.57
N MET A 47 6.87 -7.94 -8.53
CA MET A 47 6.15 -8.97 -9.28
C MET A 47 6.34 -8.79 -10.79
N GLY A 48 6.38 -7.53 -11.26
CA GLY A 48 6.69 -7.18 -12.64
C GLY A 48 8.07 -7.66 -13.08
N CYS A 49 9.09 -7.44 -12.26
CA CYS A 49 10.46 -7.90 -12.49
C CYS A 49 10.55 -9.43 -12.52
N PHE A 50 10.01 -10.09 -11.50
CA PHE A 50 9.96 -11.56 -11.43
C PHE A 50 9.29 -12.20 -12.65
N ASN A 51 8.11 -11.67 -13.04
CA ASN A 51 7.37 -12.15 -14.21
C ASN A 51 8.17 -11.96 -15.49
N ALA A 52 8.88 -10.84 -15.64
CA ALA A 52 9.71 -10.57 -16.82
C ALA A 52 10.87 -11.58 -16.92
N ILE A 53 11.59 -11.84 -15.82
CA ILE A 53 12.68 -12.82 -15.77
C ILE A 53 12.16 -14.22 -16.08
N SER A 54 11.07 -14.66 -15.44
CA SER A 54 10.47 -15.98 -15.67
C SER A 54 9.99 -16.17 -17.12
N ARG A 55 9.42 -15.11 -17.72
CA ARG A 55 9.01 -15.17 -19.13
C ARG A 55 10.18 -15.19 -20.09
N PHE A 56 11.24 -14.45 -19.78
CA PHE A 56 12.49 -14.52 -20.55
C PHE A 56 13.09 -15.93 -20.51
N GLN A 57 13.19 -16.54 -19.32
CA GLN A 57 13.63 -17.90 -19.14
C GLN A 57 12.81 -18.90 -19.98
N GLY A 58 11.47 -18.81 -19.91
CA GLY A 58 10.60 -19.66 -20.72
C GLY A 58 10.80 -19.47 -22.21
N GLY A 59 11.14 -18.27 -22.67
CA GLY A 59 11.51 -18.00 -24.07
C GLY A 59 12.83 -18.67 -24.47
N VAL A 60 13.85 -18.60 -23.60
CA VAL A 60 15.15 -19.27 -23.81
C VAL A 60 14.98 -20.78 -23.86
N GLU A 61 14.28 -21.36 -22.89
CA GLU A 61 13.98 -22.80 -22.86
C GLU A 61 13.19 -23.25 -24.10
N SER A 62 12.26 -22.41 -24.57
CA SER A 62 11.52 -22.69 -25.81
C SER A 62 12.45 -22.72 -27.03
N SER A 63 13.40 -21.79 -27.12
CA SER A 63 14.37 -21.76 -28.24
C SER A 63 15.28 -22.99 -28.22
N ILE A 64 15.76 -23.40 -27.04
CA ILE A 64 16.58 -24.61 -26.86
C ILE A 64 15.77 -25.86 -27.24
N SER A 65 14.52 -25.98 -26.78
CA SER A 65 13.64 -27.09 -27.08
C SER A 65 13.31 -27.22 -28.57
N VAL A 66 13.16 -26.10 -29.29
CA VAL A 66 12.98 -26.11 -30.73
C VAL A 66 14.18 -26.73 -31.43
N LEU A 67 15.40 -26.38 -31.00
CA LEU A 67 16.64 -26.90 -31.56
C LEU A 67 16.88 -28.38 -31.17
N GLU A 68 16.59 -28.79 -29.94
CA GLU A 68 16.72 -30.18 -29.48
C GLU A 68 15.81 -31.13 -30.26
N ASN A 69 14.64 -30.68 -30.65
CA ASN A 69 13.66 -31.47 -31.42
C ASN A 69 13.94 -31.47 -32.91
N TYR A 70 14.92 -30.69 -33.36
CA TYR A 70 15.30 -30.64 -34.78
C TYR A 70 15.99 -31.92 -35.21
N ARG A 71 15.46 -32.55 -36.25
CA ARG A 71 16.10 -33.68 -36.93
C ARG A 71 16.90 -33.20 -38.13
N TRP A 72 18.20 -33.05 -37.96
CA TRP A 72 19.15 -32.51 -38.91
C TRP A 72 19.12 -33.16 -40.30
N GLU A 73 18.46 -34.31 -40.45
CA GLU A 73 18.45 -35.09 -41.70
C GLU A 73 17.15 -34.97 -42.52
N ASN A 74 16.02 -34.50 -41.95
CA ASN A 74 14.70 -34.59 -42.63
C ASN A 74 13.69 -33.51 -42.26
N SER A 75 14.08 -32.36 -41.73
CA SER A 75 13.17 -31.27 -41.39
C SER A 75 13.34 -30.07 -42.32
N GLU A 76 12.27 -29.41 -42.62
CA GLU A 76 12.31 -28.17 -43.41
C GLU A 76 12.94 -27.05 -42.56
N PRO A 77 14.03 -26.41 -42.99
CA PRO A 77 14.71 -25.39 -42.21
C PRO A 77 13.83 -24.15 -41.92
N GLU A 78 12.93 -23.81 -42.84
CA GLU A 78 12.11 -22.59 -42.74
C GLU A 78 11.18 -22.61 -41.49
N GLU A 79 10.56 -23.76 -41.18
CA GLU A 79 9.67 -23.85 -40.01
C GLU A 79 10.42 -23.60 -38.69
N ILE A 80 11.64 -24.05 -38.61
CA ILE A 80 12.49 -23.90 -37.41
C ILE A 80 12.97 -22.48 -37.26
N ILE A 81 13.41 -21.89 -38.36
CA ILE A 81 13.86 -20.52 -38.40
C ILE A 81 12.73 -19.59 -37.92
N ASP A 82 11.50 -19.76 -38.41
CA ASP A 82 10.34 -18.99 -37.96
C ASP A 82 10.11 -19.13 -36.46
N ARG A 83 10.23 -20.35 -35.93
CA ARG A 83 10.07 -20.61 -34.47
C ARG A 83 11.18 -19.98 -33.65
N LEU A 84 12.42 -20.05 -34.10
CA LEU A 84 13.57 -19.44 -33.43
C LEU A 84 13.48 -17.92 -33.44
N GLN A 85 13.10 -17.32 -34.56
CA GLN A 85 12.88 -15.86 -34.67
C GLN A 85 11.75 -15.40 -33.77
N SER A 86 10.63 -16.15 -33.70
CA SER A 86 9.55 -15.87 -32.77
C SER A 86 9.99 -15.93 -31.32
N ALA A 87 10.76 -16.97 -30.93
CA ALA A 87 11.30 -17.12 -29.58
C ALA A 87 12.28 -15.98 -29.26
N SER A 88 13.20 -15.63 -30.20
CA SER A 88 14.16 -14.55 -30.04
C SER A 88 13.48 -13.20 -29.88
N SER A 89 12.48 -12.89 -30.70
CA SER A 89 11.73 -11.64 -30.59
C SER A 89 11.01 -11.50 -29.24
N THR A 90 10.49 -12.63 -28.74
CA THR A 90 9.86 -12.72 -27.41
C THR A 90 10.88 -12.48 -26.31
N CYS A 91 12.04 -13.14 -26.37
CA CYS A 91 13.13 -12.95 -25.40
C CYS A 91 13.64 -11.50 -25.40
N ASN A 92 13.84 -10.88 -26.55
CA ASN A 92 14.25 -9.48 -26.64
C ASN A 92 13.27 -8.54 -25.91
N ALA A 93 11.98 -8.74 -26.12
CA ALA A 93 10.95 -7.92 -25.48
C ALA A 93 10.97 -8.09 -23.94
N TRP A 94 11.18 -9.31 -23.46
CA TRP A 94 11.24 -9.58 -22.02
C TRP A 94 12.55 -9.11 -21.40
N LEU A 95 13.69 -9.24 -22.07
CA LEU A 95 14.99 -8.74 -21.62
C LEU A 95 14.96 -7.21 -21.44
N TRP A 96 14.41 -6.48 -22.41
CA TRP A 96 14.18 -5.04 -22.27
C TRP A 96 13.26 -4.73 -21.08
N ARG A 97 12.23 -5.54 -20.87
CA ARG A 97 11.29 -5.35 -19.76
C ARG A 97 11.95 -5.63 -18.40
N ILE A 98 12.86 -6.60 -18.30
CA ILE A 98 13.68 -6.81 -17.09
C ILE A 98 14.47 -5.55 -16.76
N GLY A 99 15.23 -4.99 -17.73
CA GLY A 99 16.00 -3.78 -17.51
C GLY A 99 15.14 -2.58 -17.09
N THR A 100 13.96 -2.43 -17.71
CA THR A 100 13.01 -1.38 -17.33
C THR A 100 12.46 -1.59 -15.93
N SER A 101 12.13 -2.83 -15.55
CA SER A 101 11.65 -3.16 -14.21
C SER A 101 12.72 -2.92 -13.16
N LEU A 102 13.97 -3.33 -13.40
CA LEU A 102 15.09 -3.07 -12.48
C LEU A 102 15.30 -1.55 -12.27
N ASN A 103 15.22 -0.75 -13.33
CA ASN A 103 15.33 0.72 -13.23
C ASN A 103 14.15 1.35 -12.44
N SER A 104 13.01 0.69 -12.34
CA SER A 104 11.84 1.20 -11.61
C SER A 104 11.85 0.83 -10.12
N LEU A 105 12.69 -0.10 -9.70
CA LEU A 105 12.83 -0.50 -8.30
C LEU A 105 13.73 0.48 -7.54
N GLU A 106 13.29 0.93 -6.36
CA GLU A 106 14.08 1.86 -5.52
C GLU A 106 15.32 1.22 -4.89
N SER A 107 15.34 -0.11 -4.76
CA SER A 107 16.45 -0.87 -4.17
C SER A 107 16.75 -2.11 -5.01
N VAL A 108 17.67 -1.98 -5.93
CA VAL A 108 18.24 -3.10 -6.69
C VAL A 108 19.65 -3.33 -6.18
N SER A 109 20.00 -4.58 -5.87
CA SER A 109 21.37 -4.91 -5.47
C SER A 109 22.34 -4.77 -6.64
N ASP A 110 23.60 -4.43 -6.35
CA ASP A 110 24.67 -4.41 -7.34
C ASP A 110 24.79 -5.79 -8.02
N GLU A 111 24.54 -6.86 -7.27
CA GLU A 111 24.55 -8.23 -7.78
C GLU A 111 23.47 -8.47 -8.85
N GLN A 112 22.25 -7.96 -8.67
CA GLN A 112 21.21 -8.04 -9.68
C GLN A 112 21.61 -7.33 -10.99
N TRP A 113 22.24 -6.16 -10.89
CA TRP A 113 22.71 -5.43 -12.07
C TRP A 113 23.83 -6.16 -12.79
N VAL A 114 24.77 -6.76 -12.07
CA VAL A 114 25.85 -7.58 -12.63
C VAL A 114 25.26 -8.80 -13.34
N LEU A 115 24.32 -9.51 -12.71
CA LEU A 115 23.67 -10.67 -13.31
C LEU A 115 22.83 -10.31 -14.54
N TYR A 116 22.07 -9.19 -14.49
CA TYR A 116 21.33 -8.70 -15.65
C TYR A 116 22.27 -8.39 -16.82
N SER A 117 23.39 -7.70 -16.57
CA SER A 117 24.39 -7.40 -17.59
C SER A 117 25.04 -8.66 -18.15
N ALA A 118 25.26 -9.67 -17.33
CA ALA A 118 25.75 -10.97 -17.78
C ALA A 118 24.73 -11.68 -18.67
N VAL A 119 23.45 -11.72 -18.25
CA VAL A 119 22.35 -12.27 -19.07
C VAL A 119 22.25 -11.56 -20.41
N ASP A 120 22.26 -10.22 -20.42
CA ASP A 120 22.22 -9.45 -21.67
C ASP A 120 23.39 -9.78 -22.59
N THR A 121 24.62 -9.81 -22.07
CA THR A 121 25.82 -10.10 -22.86
C THR A 121 25.80 -11.53 -23.43
N VAL A 122 25.42 -12.51 -22.62
CA VAL A 122 25.33 -13.91 -23.09
C VAL A 122 24.19 -14.07 -24.08
N TYR A 123 23.07 -13.37 -23.88
CA TYR A 123 21.94 -13.39 -24.80
C TYR A 123 22.31 -12.80 -26.17
N GLN A 124 23.04 -11.67 -26.21
CA GLN A 124 23.53 -11.10 -27.47
C GLN A 124 24.47 -12.08 -28.20
N THR A 125 25.31 -12.81 -27.44
CA THR A 125 26.17 -13.87 -28.01
C THR A 125 25.32 -15.01 -28.55
N TYR A 126 24.32 -15.44 -27.79
CA TYR A 126 23.40 -16.53 -28.17
C TYR A 126 22.64 -16.21 -29.45
N THR A 127 22.08 -15.01 -29.57
CA THR A 127 21.37 -14.57 -30.80
C THR A 127 22.30 -14.54 -32.00
N GLY A 128 23.53 -14.04 -31.83
CA GLY A 128 24.51 -14.08 -32.92
C GLY A 128 24.86 -15.49 -33.38
N LEU A 129 24.90 -16.46 -32.46
CA LEU A 129 25.09 -17.88 -32.82
C LEU A 129 23.86 -18.49 -33.50
N LEU A 130 22.65 -18.04 -33.12
CA LEU A 130 21.43 -18.46 -33.82
C LEU A 130 21.38 -17.92 -35.24
N ASP A 131 21.80 -16.65 -35.48
CA ASP A 131 21.88 -16.06 -36.82
C ASP A 131 22.91 -16.82 -37.70
N GLU A 132 24.06 -17.22 -37.14
CA GLU A 132 25.07 -18.05 -37.83
C GLU A 132 24.48 -19.43 -38.19
N LEU A 133 23.77 -20.04 -37.23
CA LEU A 133 23.08 -21.33 -37.42
C LEU A 133 22.02 -21.26 -38.53
N GLU A 134 21.20 -20.20 -38.53
CA GLU A 134 20.18 -19.94 -39.56
C GLU A 134 20.79 -19.87 -40.96
N ASN A 135 21.90 -19.13 -41.07
CA ASN A 135 22.61 -19.01 -42.35
C ASN A 135 23.17 -20.34 -42.85
N ASP A 136 23.70 -21.18 -41.95
CA ASP A 136 24.20 -22.53 -42.32
C ASP A 136 23.06 -23.43 -42.78
N LEU A 137 21.90 -23.38 -42.07
CA LEU A 137 20.72 -24.15 -42.45
C LEU A 137 20.13 -23.75 -43.79
N LEU A 138 20.00 -22.43 -44.07
CA LEU A 138 19.50 -21.90 -45.35
C LEU A 138 20.44 -22.21 -46.50
N SER A 139 21.75 -22.35 -46.23
CA SER A 139 22.76 -22.71 -47.22
C SER A 139 22.81 -24.21 -47.50
N GLY A 140 22.04 -25.05 -46.76
CA GLY A 140 22.06 -26.51 -46.89
C GLY A 140 23.33 -27.13 -46.33
N ASN A 141 24.04 -26.43 -45.42
CA ASN A 141 25.29 -26.93 -44.82
C ASN A 141 24.99 -27.61 -43.45
N ASP A 142 24.23 -28.67 -43.46
CA ASP A 142 23.77 -29.35 -42.28
C ASP A 142 24.90 -29.82 -41.34
N ALA A 143 26.07 -30.17 -41.93
CA ALA A 143 27.23 -30.57 -41.15
C ALA A 143 27.81 -29.42 -40.32
N ALA A 144 27.96 -28.23 -40.92
CA ALA A 144 28.42 -27.05 -40.21
C ALA A 144 27.38 -26.61 -39.18
N ALA A 145 26.10 -26.56 -39.55
CA ALA A 145 25.00 -26.25 -38.65
C ALA A 145 24.96 -27.16 -37.40
N SER A 146 25.07 -28.46 -37.61
CA SER A 146 25.14 -29.44 -36.51
C SER A 146 26.38 -29.24 -35.63
N GLN A 147 27.56 -28.99 -36.23
CA GLN A 147 28.75 -28.70 -35.45
C GLN A 147 28.63 -27.41 -34.65
N LEU A 148 28.12 -26.34 -35.24
CA LEU A 148 27.88 -25.06 -34.57
C LEU A 148 26.91 -25.23 -33.39
N TYR A 149 25.84 -25.97 -33.61
CA TYR A 149 24.83 -26.26 -32.57
C TYR A 149 25.44 -26.93 -31.35
N TYR A 150 26.08 -28.09 -31.52
CA TYR A 150 26.63 -28.85 -30.39
C TYR A 150 27.86 -28.18 -29.75
N ALA A 151 28.71 -27.53 -30.52
CA ALA A 151 29.95 -26.96 -30.02
C ALA A 151 29.79 -25.58 -29.37
N LYS A 152 28.79 -24.76 -29.82
CA LYS A 152 28.65 -23.37 -29.35
C LYS A 152 27.25 -23.00 -28.87
N VAL A 153 26.19 -23.37 -29.62
CA VAL A 153 24.82 -22.92 -29.28
C VAL A 153 24.35 -23.58 -28.00
N VAL A 154 24.49 -24.89 -27.85
CA VAL A 154 24.09 -25.61 -26.64
C VAL A 154 24.81 -25.08 -25.40
N PRO A 155 26.16 -25.00 -25.34
CA PRO A 155 26.83 -24.45 -24.18
C PRO A 155 26.47 -23.01 -23.86
N CYS A 156 26.26 -22.17 -24.90
CA CYS A 156 25.82 -20.77 -24.70
C CYS A 156 24.41 -20.70 -24.13
N GLY A 157 23.49 -21.56 -24.61
CA GLY A 157 22.13 -21.69 -24.07
C GLY A 157 22.12 -22.15 -22.61
N ASP A 158 22.98 -23.10 -22.25
CA ASP A 158 23.14 -23.57 -20.87
C ASP A 158 23.64 -22.44 -19.96
N TYR A 159 24.64 -21.67 -20.37
CA TYR A 159 25.13 -20.52 -19.62
C TYR A 159 24.03 -19.44 -19.47
N LEU A 160 23.28 -19.16 -20.53
CA LEU A 160 22.19 -18.21 -20.51
C LEU A 160 21.11 -18.62 -19.52
N SER A 161 20.71 -19.90 -19.56
CA SER A 161 19.74 -20.47 -18.61
C SER A 161 20.24 -20.38 -17.16
N GLN A 162 21.51 -20.72 -16.93
CA GLN A 162 22.12 -20.65 -15.60
C GLN A 162 22.17 -19.21 -15.05
N TYR A 163 22.62 -18.22 -15.83
CA TYR A 163 22.64 -16.83 -15.38
C TYR A 163 21.24 -16.26 -15.17
N THR A 164 20.28 -16.65 -15.99
CA THR A 164 18.88 -16.26 -15.82
C THR A 164 18.29 -16.81 -14.54
N LEU A 165 18.58 -18.07 -14.20
CA LEU A 165 18.17 -18.68 -12.92
C LEU A 165 18.81 -17.97 -11.73
N GLN A 166 20.10 -17.63 -11.81
CA GLN A 166 20.78 -16.88 -10.75
C GLN A 166 20.16 -15.47 -10.58
N LEU A 167 19.84 -14.80 -11.69
CA LEU A 167 19.14 -13.50 -11.65
C LEU A 167 17.77 -13.64 -10.99
N LEU A 168 17.03 -14.71 -11.29
CA LEU A 168 15.74 -15.00 -10.69
C LEU A 168 15.87 -15.25 -9.19
N GLU A 169 16.84 -16.05 -8.77
CA GLU A 169 17.11 -16.38 -7.36
C GLU A 169 17.48 -15.12 -6.58
N THR A 170 18.36 -14.28 -7.12
CA THR A 170 18.74 -13.01 -6.50
C THR A 170 17.54 -12.04 -6.41
N ALA A 171 16.69 -12.00 -7.45
CA ALA A 171 15.46 -11.20 -7.42
C ALA A 171 14.48 -11.66 -6.33
N ILE A 172 14.37 -12.97 -6.11
CA ILE A 172 13.56 -13.53 -5.01
C ILE A 172 14.15 -13.16 -3.66
N GLN A 173 15.47 -13.28 -3.48
CA GLN A 173 16.15 -12.96 -2.23
C GLN A 173 16.03 -11.46 -1.88
N ASP A 174 16.24 -10.58 -2.85
CA ASP A 174 16.08 -9.13 -2.67
C ASP A 174 14.62 -8.78 -2.37
N SER A 175 13.67 -9.45 -3.01
CA SER A 175 12.25 -9.32 -2.71
C SER A 175 11.96 -9.70 -1.26
N GLN A 176 12.46 -10.83 -0.76
CA GLN A 176 12.28 -11.25 0.63
C GLN A 176 12.87 -10.23 1.62
N THR A 177 14.06 -9.71 1.33
CA THR A 177 14.70 -8.68 2.15
C THR A 177 13.88 -7.39 2.20
N THR A 178 13.34 -6.98 1.07
CA THR A 178 12.45 -5.82 0.97
C THR A 178 11.15 -6.05 1.74
N TYR A 179 10.55 -7.24 1.64
CA TYR A 179 9.35 -7.60 2.42
C TYR A 179 9.59 -7.57 3.93
N THR A 180 10.71 -8.07 4.41
CA THR A 180 11.04 -8.03 5.85
C THR A 180 11.23 -6.60 6.33
N THR A 181 11.86 -5.76 5.54
CA THR A 181 12.05 -4.33 5.84
C THR A 181 10.73 -3.58 5.86
N ILE A 182 9.87 -3.78 4.84
CA ILE A 182 8.54 -3.19 4.77
C ILE A 182 7.67 -3.67 5.94
N SER A 183 7.72 -4.96 6.28
CA SER A 183 6.99 -5.53 7.41
C SER A 183 7.37 -4.89 8.74
N ALA A 184 8.67 -4.70 9.00
CA ALA A 184 9.17 -4.03 10.20
C ALA A 184 8.74 -2.56 10.28
N LEU A 185 8.76 -1.84 9.15
CA LEU A 185 8.24 -0.47 9.08
C LEU A 185 6.72 -0.43 9.29
N ASN A 186 5.99 -1.38 8.71
CA ASN A 186 4.55 -1.50 8.85
C ASN A 186 4.14 -1.76 10.29
N GLU A 187 4.87 -2.59 11.03
CA GLU A 187 4.65 -2.83 12.45
C GLU A 187 4.78 -1.55 13.28
N ARG A 188 5.82 -0.75 13.03
CA ARG A 188 6.01 0.55 13.72
C ARG A 188 4.89 1.53 13.41
N ILE A 189 4.47 1.61 12.15
CA ILE A 189 3.36 2.48 11.73
C ILE A 189 2.05 2.02 12.36
N THR A 190 1.79 0.71 12.41
CA THR A 190 0.60 0.13 13.05
C THR A 190 0.56 0.42 14.56
N MET A 191 1.70 0.37 15.25
CA MET A 191 1.79 0.80 16.65
C MET A 191 1.41 2.28 16.83
N LEU A 192 1.95 3.16 15.98
CA LEU A 192 1.59 4.59 16.02
C LEU A 192 0.10 4.80 15.73
N GLN A 193 -0.46 4.10 14.77
CA GLN A 193 -1.88 4.15 14.44
C GLN A 193 -2.75 3.71 15.62
N THR A 194 -2.36 2.64 16.31
CA THR A 194 -3.07 2.15 17.51
C THR A 194 -3.10 3.20 18.60
N VAL A 195 -1.99 3.90 18.83
CA VAL A 195 -1.90 5.00 19.81
C VAL A 195 -2.83 6.15 19.41
N VAL A 196 -2.86 6.55 18.15
CA VAL A 196 -3.75 7.61 17.65
C VAL A 196 -5.22 7.22 17.81
N VAL A 197 -5.60 5.98 17.48
CA VAL A 197 -6.96 5.48 17.67
C VAL A 197 -7.36 5.50 19.16
N ALA A 198 -6.48 5.03 20.04
CA ALA A 198 -6.71 5.06 21.49
C ALA A 198 -6.92 6.50 22.00
N LEU A 199 -6.14 7.45 21.51
CA LEU A 199 -6.29 8.86 21.83
C LEU A 199 -7.63 9.44 21.33
N CYS A 200 -8.04 9.08 20.12
CA CYS A 200 -9.35 9.47 19.56
C CYS A 200 -10.51 8.92 20.40
N VAL A 201 -10.44 7.66 20.81
CA VAL A 201 -11.46 7.05 21.68
C VAL A 201 -11.51 7.75 23.03
N ALA A 202 -10.36 8.03 23.65
CA ALA A 202 -10.29 8.76 24.92
C ALA A 202 -10.90 10.16 24.81
N LEU A 203 -10.59 10.91 23.75
CA LEU A 203 -11.19 12.23 23.49
C LEU A 203 -12.69 12.13 23.23
N GLY A 204 -13.15 11.10 22.51
CA GLY A 204 -14.58 10.83 22.30
C GLY A 204 -15.31 10.54 23.61
N CYS A 205 -14.73 9.74 24.50
CA CYS A 205 -15.29 9.48 25.83
C CYS A 205 -15.37 10.75 26.68
N VAL A 206 -14.33 11.57 26.70
CA VAL A 206 -14.32 12.84 27.45
C VAL A 206 -15.40 13.79 26.94
N THR A 207 -15.54 13.93 25.62
CA THR A 207 -16.60 14.77 25.02
C THR A 207 -17.99 14.20 25.31
N GLY A 208 -18.19 12.89 25.24
CA GLY A 208 -19.46 12.24 25.59
C GLY A 208 -19.86 12.48 27.04
N LEU A 209 -18.92 12.30 27.97
CA LEU A 209 -19.16 12.60 29.38
C LEU A 209 -19.47 14.08 29.65
N MET A 210 -18.81 14.99 28.95
CA MET A 210 -19.11 16.42 29.01
C MET A 210 -20.54 16.74 28.53
N VAL A 211 -20.96 16.14 27.42
CA VAL A 211 -22.32 16.32 26.87
C VAL A 211 -23.37 15.75 27.84
N MET A 212 -23.14 14.56 28.40
CA MET A 212 -24.07 13.99 29.41
C MET A 212 -24.22 14.88 30.61
N ARG A 213 -23.14 15.46 31.17
CA ARG A 213 -23.19 16.40 32.30
C ARG A 213 -23.94 17.67 31.98
N LEU A 214 -24.05 18.07 30.72
CA LEU A 214 -24.81 19.24 30.27
C LEU A 214 -26.30 18.94 30.08
N LEU A 215 -26.61 17.73 29.62
CA LEU A 215 -28.00 17.31 29.39
C LEU A 215 -28.78 17.11 30.68
N THR A 216 -28.11 16.70 31.76
CA THR A 216 -28.80 16.44 33.06
C THR A 216 -29.54 17.67 33.61
N PRO A 217 -28.95 18.87 33.74
CA PRO A 217 -29.68 20.05 34.21
C PRO A 217 -30.80 20.46 33.26
N VAL A 218 -30.62 20.33 31.95
CA VAL A 218 -31.66 20.66 30.96
C VAL A 218 -32.89 19.73 31.12
N GLN A 219 -32.65 18.43 31.34
CA GLN A 219 -33.73 17.47 31.59
C GLN A 219 -34.47 17.79 32.89
N GLN A 220 -33.75 18.22 33.94
CA GLN A 220 -34.37 18.65 35.21
C GLN A 220 -35.23 19.91 35.00
N MET A 221 -34.78 20.87 34.17
CA MET A 221 -35.59 22.07 33.82
C MET A 221 -36.87 21.68 33.08
N ILE A 222 -36.78 20.75 32.12
CA ILE A 222 -37.96 20.27 31.39
C ILE A 222 -38.96 19.59 32.36
N ALA A 223 -38.47 18.77 33.27
CA ALA A 223 -39.32 18.09 34.28
C ALA A 223 -39.99 19.10 35.23
N ALA A 224 -39.23 20.08 35.74
CA ALA A 224 -39.74 21.15 36.59
C ALA A 224 -40.74 22.08 35.87
N SER A 225 -40.49 22.38 34.60
CA SER A 225 -41.44 23.15 33.77
C SER A 225 -42.78 22.41 33.61
N ARG A 226 -42.75 21.09 33.45
CA ARG A 226 -43.98 20.29 33.36
C ARG A 226 -44.72 20.24 34.68
N ALA A 227 -44.04 20.22 35.84
CA ALA A 227 -44.63 20.27 37.15
C ALA A 227 -45.31 21.61 37.43
N ILE A 228 -44.63 22.74 37.07
CA ILE A 228 -45.20 24.09 37.14
C ILE A 228 -46.49 24.20 36.31
N GLY A 229 -46.46 23.62 35.06
CA GLY A 229 -47.64 23.60 34.19
C GLY A 229 -48.84 22.81 34.78
N LYS A 230 -48.62 21.99 35.80
CA LYS A 230 -49.67 21.29 36.57
C LYS A 230 -50.01 21.96 37.92
N SER A 231 -49.47 23.13 38.16
CA SER A 231 -49.58 23.89 39.42
C SER A 231 -48.89 23.19 40.61
N GLU A 232 -47.93 22.31 40.35
CA GLU A 232 -47.10 21.62 41.35
C GLU A 232 -45.85 22.47 41.63
N PHE A 233 -45.92 23.48 42.52
CA PHE A 233 -44.81 24.39 42.81
C PHE A 233 -43.85 23.89 43.88
N ASP A 234 -44.15 22.77 44.54
CA ASP A 234 -43.36 22.20 45.66
C ASP A 234 -42.18 21.31 45.18
N THR A 235 -41.75 21.51 43.94
CA THR A 235 -40.60 20.81 43.37
C THR A 235 -39.27 21.45 43.84
N PRO A 236 -38.19 20.66 44.11
CA PRO A 236 -36.93 21.20 44.56
C PRO A 236 -36.33 22.14 43.53
N ASP A 237 -35.53 23.10 43.97
CA ASP A 237 -34.82 24.02 43.09
C ASP A 237 -33.78 23.28 42.26
N ILE A 238 -33.60 23.72 41.03
CA ILE A 238 -32.62 23.15 40.12
C ILE A 238 -31.23 23.55 40.61
N PRO A 239 -30.32 22.56 40.86
CA PRO A 239 -28.97 22.87 41.31
C PRO A 239 -28.22 23.71 40.27
N LEU A 240 -27.54 24.75 40.73
CA LEU A 240 -26.76 25.68 39.85
C LEU A 240 -25.50 24.98 39.38
N PRO A 241 -25.40 24.62 38.09
CA PRO A 241 -24.19 24.03 37.55
C PRO A 241 -23.05 25.06 37.47
N LYS A 242 -21.81 24.58 37.56
CA LYS A 242 -20.60 25.46 37.49
C LYS A 242 -20.39 26.17 36.17
N GLN A 243 -21.16 25.85 35.15
CA GLN A 243 -21.08 26.48 33.82
C GLN A 243 -21.94 27.73 33.81
N PRO A 244 -21.36 28.92 33.47
CA PRO A 244 -22.05 30.20 33.60
C PRO A 244 -23.35 30.27 32.78
N GLU A 245 -23.35 29.71 31.56
CA GLU A 245 -24.50 29.77 30.66
C GLU A 245 -25.70 28.95 31.15
N ILE A 246 -25.44 27.74 31.64
CA ILE A 246 -26.47 26.84 32.17
C ILE A 246 -26.85 27.23 33.61
N GLY A 247 -25.88 27.80 34.37
CA GLY A 247 -26.12 28.31 35.71
C GLY A 247 -27.08 29.51 35.69
N GLN A 248 -26.89 30.49 34.78
CA GLN A 248 -27.80 31.62 34.61
C GLN A 248 -29.22 31.17 34.21
N LEU A 249 -29.32 30.17 33.34
CA LEU A 249 -30.61 29.62 32.93
C LEU A 249 -31.30 28.92 34.08
N ALA A 250 -30.60 28.15 34.88
CA ALA A 250 -31.15 27.46 36.09
C ALA A 250 -31.58 28.47 37.14
N GLU A 251 -30.82 29.53 37.39
CA GLU A 251 -31.14 30.61 38.31
C GLU A 251 -32.39 31.37 37.85
N SER A 252 -32.46 31.78 36.58
CA SER A 252 -33.62 32.45 36.01
C SER A 252 -34.88 31.56 36.11
N PHE A 253 -34.76 30.27 35.91
CA PHE A 253 -35.86 29.32 36.04
C PHE A 253 -36.34 29.20 37.50
N ASN A 254 -35.42 29.12 38.47
CA ASN A 254 -35.76 29.05 39.88
C ASN A 254 -36.49 30.34 40.35
N ILE A 255 -35.98 31.50 39.90
CA ILE A 255 -36.65 32.82 40.18
C ILE A 255 -38.07 32.81 39.62
N MET A 256 -38.27 32.41 38.37
CA MET A 256 -39.58 32.32 37.74
C MET A 256 -40.53 31.38 38.52
N LYS A 257 -40.06 30.19 38.93
CA LYS A 257 -40.83 29.26 39.72
C LYS A 257 -41.32 29.87 41.03
N HIS A 258 -40.43 30.54 41.79
CA HIS A 258 -40.78 31.18 43.05
C HIS A 258 -41.76 32.34 42.87
N SER A 259 -41.59 33.15 41.79
CA SER A 259 -42.52 34.23 41.47
C SER A 259 -43.93 33.73 41.13
N MET A 260 -44.03 32.62 40.40
CA MET A 260 -45.34 31.98 40.10
C MET A 260 -45.98 31.37 41.33
N ALA A 261 -45.19 30.74 42.19
CA ALA A 261 -45.71 30.20 43.45
C ALA A 261 -46.31 31.27 44.37
N GLN A 262 -45.71 32.48 44.41
CA GLN A 262 -46.22 33.62 45.20
C GLN A 262 -47.48 34.24 44.62
N GLN A 263 -47.78 34.07 43.33
CA GLN A 263 -49.01 34.64 42.71
C GLN A 263 -50.22 33.71 42.84
N VAL A 264 -50.03 32.47 43.19
CA VAL A 264 -51.10 31.43 43.32
C VAL A 264 -51.48 31.21 44.77
N THR A 265 -50.72 31.67 45.75
CA THR A 265 -51.04 31.71 47.17
C THR A 265 -51.74 32.98 47.53
#